data_9151aea4ee8fc9f69102ede6e30d0bb7
#
_entry.id   9151aea4ee8fc9f69102ede6e30d0bb7
#
_cell.length_a   1.000
_cell.length_b   1.000
_cell.length_c   1.000
_cell.angle_alpha   90.00
_cell.angle_beta   90.00
_cell.angle_gamma   90.00
#
_symmetry.space_group_name_H-M   'P 1'
#
loop_
_entity.id
_entity.type
_entity.pdbx_description
1 polymer ?
#
loop_
_entity_poly.entity_id
_entity_poly.type
_entity_poly.pdbx_seq_one_letter_code
_entity_poly.pdbx_strand_id
1 'polypeptide(L)'
;MTRATIKDVSRVAGVSIKTVSRVLNKERYVSDDMRQKVEEAVARLNYHPSQAARTLAGKRSFQIGLIHDNPSPYYIFNMQAGVGQRCREADFRMIVQPCDINSPGLVDDIGALIDQAQLDGIIMTPPVTDVGTALAELFRRKIPVVRVQPGTDLTATSAVYIDNVQAADDMTAYLISLGHRRIGFVTGHGNYFASGQRLTGYRQALQRAGIGFDAALVFPGQFDFQSGSAAAEALLALDHPPTAIFASSDDMAAGVLAAAHRLGVAVPDQLSVAGFDDTDLAQVVWPALTTIHQPIRDLGYAAADLLLEFGERIERRQLPHKLVVRGSTAPPRPLSPV
;
A
#
# COMPACT_ATOMS: atom_id res chain seq x y z
N MET A 1 -35.68 4.66 -19.84
CA MET A 1 -36.22 3.45 -19.18
C MET A 1 -36.18 3.68 -17.66
N THR A 2 -37.30 3.60 -16.98
CA THR A 2 -37.41 3.73 -15.53
C THR A 2 -36.77 2.50 -14.85
N ARG A 3 -35.85 2.74 -13.94
CA ARG A 3 -35.15 1.66 -13.21
C ARG A 3 -36.17 0.89 -12.34
N ALA A 4 -36.15 -0.43 -12.40
CA ALA A 4 -37.02 -1.28 -11.58
C ALA A 4 -36.83 -0.96 -10.09
N THR A 5 -37.91 -1.02 -9.33
CA THR A 5 -37.94 -0.73 -7.88
C THR A 5 -38.22 -1.99 -7.07
N ILE A 6 -37.95 -1.97 -5.77
CA ILE A 6 -38.31 -3.08 -4.86
C ILE A 6 -39.82 -3.40 -4.90
N LYS A 7 -40.66 -2.39 -5.18
CA LYS A 7 -42.11 -2.57 -5.38
C LYS A 7 -42.43 -3.40 -6.62
N ASP A 8 -41.66 -3.22 -7.68
CA ASP A 8 -41.84 -3.99 -8.90
C ASP A 8 -41.42 -5.46 -8.71
N VAL A 9 -40.31 -5.69 -7.97
CA VAL A 9 -39.90 -7.06 -7.60
C VAL A 9 -40.97 -7.73 -6.74
N SER A 10 -41.51 -7.03 -5.72
CA SER A 10 -42.57 -7.53 -4.86
C SER A 10 -43.84 -7.92 -5.67
N ARG A 11 -44.21 -7.10 -6.64
CA ARG A 11 -45.33 -7.37 -7.53
C ARG A 11 -45.10 -8.59 -8.44
N VAL A 12 -43.94 -8.70 -9.01
CA VAL A 12 -43.58 -9.82 -9.92
C VAL A 12 -43.40 -11.13 -9.17
N ALA A 13 -42.80 -11.10 -7.99
CA ALA A 13 -42.59 -12.28 -7.13
C ALA A 13 -43.84 -12.72 -6.36
N GLY A 14 -44.87 -11.87 -6.29
CA GLY A 14 -46.09 -12.16 -5.53
C GLY A 14 -45.90 -12.22 -4.01
N VAL A 15 -44.88 -11.52 -3.48
CA VAL A 15 -44.56 -11.50 -2.05
C VAL A 15 -44.49 -10.08 -1.50
N SER A 16 -44.49 -9.92 -0.18
CA SER A 16 -44.41 -8.60 0.43
C SER A 16 -43.04 -7.93 0.20
N ILE A 17 -42.99 -6.59 0.19
CA ILE A 17 -41.71 -5.84 0.13
C ILE A 17 -40.76 -6.28 1.25
N LYS A 18 -41.31 -6.58 2.45
CA LYS A 18 -40.53 -7.08 3.59
C LYS A 18 -39.89 -8.45 3.30
N THR A 19 -40.60 -9.33 2.59
CA THR A 19 -40.07 -10.64 2.14
C THR A 19 -38.97 -10.43 1.11
N VAL A 20 -39.17 -9.55 0.12
CA VAL A 20 -38.12 -9.21 -0.87
C VAL A 20 -36.87 -8.68 -0.15
N SER A 21 -37.02 -7.74 0.79
CA SER A 21 -35.91 -7.18 1.56
C SER A 21 -35.15 -8.28 2.34
N ARG A 22 -35.85 -9.22 2.98
CA ARG A 22 -35.22 -10.32 3.72
C ARG A 22 -34.46 -11.27 2.81
N VAL A 23 -34.97 -11.59 1.63
CA VAL A 23 -34.28 -12.42 0.66
C VAL A 23 -33.00 -11.73 0.17
N LEU A 24 -33.09 -10.43 -0.20
CA LEU A 24 -31.95 -9.63 -0.66
C LEU A 24 -30.86 -9.50 0.42
N ASN A 25 -31.26 -9.44 1.68
CA ASN A 25 -30.34 -9.39 2.84
C ASN A 25 -29.87 -10.78 3.32
N LYS A 26 -30.21 -11.85 2.60
CA LYS A 26 -29.81 -13.23 2.92
C LYS A 26 -30.22 -13.67 4.34
N GLU A 27 -31.34 -13.17 4.87
CA GLU A 27 -31.84 -13.54 6.19
C GLU A 27 -32.25 -15.03 6.25
N ARG A 28 -31.98 -15.68 7.39
CA ARG A 28 -32.15 -17.14 7.56
C ARG A 28 -33.60 -17.63 7.59
N TYR A 29 -34.57 -16.76 7.87
CA TYR A 29 -35.97 -17.12 8.10
C TYR A 29 -36.87 -16.86 6.88
N VAL A 30 -36.42 -17.16 5.67
CA VAL A 30 -37.22 -17.11 4.44
C VAL A 30 -37.25 -18.51 3.82
N SER A 31 -38.44 -19.00 3.48
CA SER A 31 -38.60 -20.33 2.84
C SER A 31 -37.92 -20.34 1.45
N ASP A 32 -37.45 -21.51 1.05
CA ASP A 32 -36.76 -21.67 -0.24
C ASP A 32 -37.66 -21.30 -1.42
N ASP A 33 -38.97 -21.61 -1.38
CA ASP A 33 -39.96 -21.22 -2.39
C ASP A 33 -40.04 -19.68 -2.53
N MET A 34 -40.12 -18.95 -1.42
CA MET A 34 -40.16 -17.49 -1.46
C MET A 34 -38.82 -16.91 -1.94
N ARG A 35 -37.70 -17.51 -1.56
CA ARG A 35 -36.37 -17.11 -2.02
C ARG A 35 -36.27 -17.23 -3.53
N GLN A 36 -36.64 -18.38 -4.07
CA GLN A 36 -36.59 -18.63 -5.50
C GLN A 36 -37.47 -17.66 -6.30
N LYS A 37 -38.71 -17.44 -5.87
CA LYS A 37 -39.61 -16.47 -6.53
C LYS A 37 -39.04 -15.06 -6.58
N VAL A 38 -38.39 -14.64 -5.51
CA VAL A 38 -37.77 -13.30 -5.46
C VAL A 38 -36.53 -13.24 -6.37
N GLU A 39 -35.66 -14.26 -6.35
CA GLU A 39 -34.46 -14.32 -7.18
C GLU A 39 -34.81 -14.32 -8.69
N GLU A 40 -35.83 -15.08 -9.09
CA GLU A 40 -36.35 -15.08 -10.45
C GLU A 40 -36.91 -13.70 -10.87
N ALA A 41 -37.65 -13.03 -9.97
CA ALA A 41 -38.15 -11.69 -10.22
C ALA A 41 -37.05 -10.64 -10.33
N VAL A 42 -36.02 -10.74 -9.48
CA VAL A 42 -34.82 -9.89 -9.50
C VAL A 42 -34.09 -10.03 -10.84
N ALA A 43 -33.84 -11.28 -11.28
CA ALA A 43 -33.17 -11.57 -12.55
C ALA A 43 -33.99 -11.05 -13.74
N ARG A 44 -35.31 -11.33 -13.76
CA ARG A 44 -36.21 -10.90 -14.85
C ARG A 44 -36.31 -9.39 -15.02
N LEU A 45 -36.28 -8.65 -13.88
CA LEU A 45 -36.37 -7.18 -13.87
C LEU A 45 -35.00 -6.50 -13.97
N ASN A 46 -33.93 -7.27 -14.00
CA ASN A 46 -32.56 -6.77 -13.83
C ASN A 46 -32.48 -5.78 -12.65
N TYR A 47 -33.13 -6.16 -11.53
CA TYR A 47 -33.22 -5.29 -10.38
C TYR A 47 -31.96 -5.34 -9.55
N HIS A 48 -31.35 -4.20 -9.36
CA HIS A 48 -30.25 -4.02 -8.41
C HIS A 48 -30.72 -3.11 -7.28
N PRO A 49 -30.63 -3.56 -6.02
CA PRO A 49 -30.99 -2.71 -4.88
C PRO A 49 -30.25 -1.38 -4.97
N SER A 50 -30.98 -0.26 -4.83
CA SER A 50 -30.31 1.03 -4.75
C SER A 50 -29.54 1.13 -3.43
N GLN A 51 -28.35 1.72 -3.45
CA GLN A 51 -27.53 1.92 -2.26
C GLN A 51 -28.31 2.72 -1.20
N ALA A 52 -29.06 3.76 -1.60
CA ALA A 52 -29.93 4.53 -0.73
C ALA A 52 -30.97 3.64 -0.01
N ALA A 53 -31.54 2.62 -0.69
CA ALA A 53 -32.48 1.69 -0.06
C ALA A 53 -31.77 0.75 0.93
N ARG A 54 -30.55 0.32 0.64
CA ARG A 54 -29.72 -0.49 1.56
C ARG A 54 -29.30 0.31 2.79
N THR A 55 -28.87 1.55 2.61
CA THR A 55 -28.51 2.49 3.68
C THR A 55 -29.68 2.74 4.62
N LEU A 56 -30.88 3.01 4.08
CA LEU A 56 -32.09 3.20 4.86
C LEU A 56 -32.49 1.96 5.67
N ALA A 57 -32.30 0.78 5.12
CA ALA A 57 -32.65 -0.49 5.78
C ALA A 57 -31.63 -0.92 6.84
N GLY A 58 -30.34 -0.62 6.65
CA GLY A 58 -29.24 -1.17 7.45
C GLY A 58 -28.49 -0.18 8.33
N LYS A 59 -28.79 1.12 8.29
CA LYS A 59 -27.99 2.19 8.92
C LYS A 59 -26.49 2.18 8.54
N ARG A 60 -26.15 1.61 7.39
CA ARG A 60 -24.79 1.50 6.84
C ARG A 60 -24.75 2.08 5.44
N SER A 61 -23.65 2.77 5.09
CA SER A 61 -23.47 3.34 3.76
C SER A 61 -22.94 2.34 2.74
N PHE A 62 -22.28 1.26 3.19
CA PHE A 62 -21.50 0.34 2.39
C PHE A 62 -20.39 1.05 1.62
N GLN A 63 -19.77 2.04 2.27
CA GLN A 63 -18.67 2.82 1.75
C GLN A 63 -17.53 2.86 2.75
N ILE A 64 -16.30 2.67 2.29
CA ILE A 64 -15.08 2.86 3.08
C ILE A 64 -14.18 3.90 2.41
N GLY A 65 -13.39 4.60 3.22
CA GLY A 65 -12.39 5.55 2.76
C GLY A 65 -11.01 4.89 2.66
N LEU A 66 -10.26 5.21 1.61
CA LEU A 66 -8.82 4.97 1.51
C LEU A 66 -8.13 6.33 1.48
N ILE A 67 -7.44 6.69 2.57
CA ILE A 67 -6.74 7.98 2.71
C ILE A 67 -5.25 7.74 2.50
N HIS A 68 -4.63 8.55 1.64
CA HIS A 68 -3.23 8.43 1.32
C HIS A 68 -2.56 9.79 1.03
N ASP A 69 -1.25 9.84 1.31
CA ASP A 69 -0.33 10.89 0.90
C ASP A 69 0.98 10.21 0.46
N ASN A 70 0.97 9.62 -0.73
CA ASN A 70 2.10 8.86 -1.23
C ASN A 70 2.44 9.33 -2.65
N PRO A 71 3.72 9.68 -2.94
CA PRO A 71 4.12 10.20 -4.25
C PRO A 71 4.18 9.12 -5.34
N SER A 72 4.26 7.82 -4.99
CA SER A 72 4.36 6.74 -5.96
C SER A 72 2.99 6.36 -6.53
N PRO A 73 2.72 6.61 -7.82
CA PRO A 73 1.48 6.22 -8.47
C PRO A 73 1.31 4.68 -8.51
N TYR A 74 2.43 3.95 -8.65
CA TYR A 74 2.42 2.48 -8.69
C TYR A 74 2.01 1.88 -7.35
N TYR A 75 2.54 2.43 -6.23
CA TYR A 75 2.16 1.99 -4.89
C TYR A 75 0.67 2.19 -4.66
N ILE A 76 0.15 3.40 -4.96
CA ILE A 76 -1.25 3.73 -4.75
C ILE A 76 -2.17 2.92 -5.65
N PHE A 77 -1.81 2.70 -6.92
CA PHE A 77 -2.60 1.88 -7.83
C PHE A 77 -2.76 0.44 -7.30
N ASN A 78 -1.67 -0.20 -6.87
CA ASN A 78 -1.70 -1.56 -6.32
C ASN A 78 -2.50 -1.64 -5.01
N MET A 79 -2.35 -0.64 -4.11
CA MET A 79 -3.13 -0.54 -2.89
C MET A 79 -4.64 -0.45 -3.19
N GLN A 80 -5.03 0.45 -4.10
CA GLN A 80 -6.42 0.60 -4.55
C GLN A 80 -6.95 -0.67 -5.20
N ALA A 81 -6.13 -1.37 -5.99
CA ALA A 81 -6.53 -2.62 -6.63
C ALA A 81 -6.89 -3.70 -5.61
N GLY A 82 -6.11 -3.82 -4.53
CA GLY A 82 -6.36 -4.77 -3.44
C GLY A 82 -7.60 -4.41 -2.64
N VAL A 83 -7.68 -3.18 -2.14
CA VAL A 83 -8.86 -2.67 -1.39
C VAL A 83 -10.13 -2.79 -2.23
N GLY A 84 -10.07 -2.34 -3.50
CA GLY A 84 -11.20 -2.39 -4.41
C GLY A 84 -11.65 -3.82 -4.74
N GLN A 85 -10.75 -4.78 -4.80
CA GLN A 85 -11.09 -6.19 -4.98
C GLN A 85 -11.95 -6.69 -3.81
N ARG A 86 -11.47 -6.48 -2.56
CA ARG A 86 -12.21 -6.94 -1.37
C ARG A 86 -13.55 -6.22 -1.18
N CYS A 87 -13.59 -4.93 -1.53
CA CYS A 87 -14.83 -4.15 -1.53
C CYS A 87 -15.87 -4.74 -2.50
N ARG A 88 -15.47 -5.09 -3.73
CA ARG A 88 -16.39 -5.71 -4.71
C ARG A 88 -16.94 -7.04 -4.21
N GLU A 89 -16.12 -7.88 -3.59
CA GLU A 89 -16.53 -9.18 -3.04
C GLU A 89 -17.56 -9.03 -1.91
N ALA A 90 -17.50 -7.91 -1.17
CA ALA A 90 -18.41 -7.63 -0.05
C ALA A 90 -19.55 -6.64 -0.40
N ASP A 91 -19.72 -6.27 -1.67
CA ASP A 91 -20.69 -5.25 -2.10
C ASP A 91 -20.48 -3.87 -1.43
N PHE A 92 -19.23 -3.52 -1.10
CA PHE A 92 -18.82 -2.20 -0.65
C PHE A 92 -18.29 -1.34 -1.78
N ARG A 93 -18.22 -0.04 -1.56
CA ARG A 93 -17.54 0.92 -2.42
C ARG A 93 -16.36 1.54 -1.69
N MET A 94 -15.29 1.78 -2.42
CA MET A 94 -14.14 2.51 -1.93
C MET A 94 -14.19 3.94 -2.44
N ILE A 95 -13.99 4.89 -1.53
CA ILE A 95 -13.73 6.31 -1.83
C ILE A 95 -12.25 6.53 -1.58
N VAL A 96 -11.54 7.03 -2.58
CA VAL A 96 -10.11 7.34 -2.46
C VAL A 96 -9.98 8.84 -2.21
N GLN A 97 -9.29 9.19 -1.13
CA GLN A 97 -9.04 10.56 -0.72
C GLN A 97 -7.53 10.81 -0.64
N PRO A 98 -6.93 11.46 -1.65
CA PRO A 98 -5.61 12.03 -1.50
C PRO A 98 -5.63 13.14 -0.43
N CYS A 99 -4.55 13.25 0.34
CA CYS A 99 -4.38 14.32 1.32
C CYS A 99 -2.93 14.81 1.31
N ASP A 100 -2.68 15.92 2.01
CA ASP A 100 -1.36 16.43 2.35
C ASP A 100 -1.23 16.44 3.86
N ILE A 101 -0.32 15.63 4.42
CA ILE A 101 -0.11 15.55 5.87
C ILE A 101 0.39 16.84 6.49
N ASN A 102 0.94 17.77 5.69
CA ASN A 102 1.40 19.08 6.13
C ASN A 102 0.28 20.14 6.08
N SER A 103 -0.89 19.81 5.51
CA SER A 103 -2.01 20.72 5.45
C SER A 103 -2.58 20.99 6.85
N PRO A 104 -2.74 22.26 7.25
CA PRO A 104 -3.40 22.59 8.52
C PRO A 104 -4.88 22.15 8.54
N GLY A 105 -5.50 21.95 7.37
CA GLY A 105 -6.88 21.50 7.20
C GLY A 105 -7.06 19.97 7.17
N LEU A 106 -6.00 19.17 7.29
CA LEU A 106 -6.08 17.71 7.14
C LEU A 106 -7.18 17.06 7.97
N VAL A 107 -7.31 17.44 9.24
CA VAL A 107 -8.29 16.86 10.16
C VAL A 107 -9.71 17.24 9.78
N ASP A 108 -9.93 18.49 9.37
CA ASP A 108 -11.22 18.98 8.91
C ASP A 108 -11.65 18.31 7.60
N ASP A 109 -10.71 18.12 6.66
CA ASP A 109 -10.95 17.43 5.38
C ASP A 109 -11.34 15.96 5.61
N ILE A 110 -10.67 15.27 6.52
CA ILE A 110 -11.01 13.89 6.91
C ILE A 110 -12.41 13.88 7.58
N GLY A 111 -12.71 14.84 8.46
CA GLY A 111 -14.01 14.99 9.08
C GLY A 111 -15.12 15.22 8.06
N ALA A 112 -14.89 16.13 7.12
CA ALA A 112 -15.83 16.43 6.04
C ALA A 112 -16.09 15.21 5.13
N LEU A 113 -15.04 14.45 4.78
CA LEU A 113 -15.17 13.22 4.02
C LEU A 113 -16.09 12.22 4.72
N ILE A 114 -15.89 12.00 6.03
CA ILE A 114 -16.70 11.07 6.82
C ILE A 114 -18.18 11.50 6.82
N ASP A 115 -18.43 12.79 7.05
CA ASP A 115 -19.81 13.32 7.17
C ASP A 115 -20.52 13.29 5.82
N GLN A 116 -19.85 13.66 4.72
CA GLN A 116 -20.44 13.70 3.38
C GLN A 116 -20.68 12.30 2.80
N ALA A 117 -19.72 11.41 2.96
CA ALA A 117 -19.81 10.05 2.43
C ALA A 117 -20.43 9.06 3.41
N GLN A 118 -20.63 9.44 4.68
CA GLN A 118 -21.13 8.57 5.75
C GLN A 118 -20.35 7.23 5.82
N LEU A 119 -19.01 7.31 5.82
CA LEU A 119 -18.15 6.15 5.73
C LEU A 119 -18.37 5.15 6.87
N ASP A 120 -18.43 3.86 6.55
CA ASP A 120 -18.50 2.76 7.52
C ASP A 120 -17.13 2.45 8.14
N GLY A 121 -16.03 2.93 7.55
CA GLY A 121 -14.68 2.77 8.05
C GLY A 121 -13.63 3.37 7.12
N ILE A 122 -12.40 3.43 7.61
CA ILE A 122 -11.28 4.08 6.90
C ILE A 122 -10.05 3.18 6.92
N ILE A 123 -9.36 3.11 5.78
CA ILE A 123 -8.00 2.58 5.65
C ILE A 123 -7.06 3.77 5.50
N MET A 124 -6.04 3.83 6.36
CA MET A 124 -4.98 4.84 6.30
C MET A 124 -3.68 4.21 5.83
N THR A 125 -3.02 4.83 4.85
CA THR A 125 -1.69 4.40 4.38
C THR A 125 -0.59 5.35 4.84
N PRO A 126 0.70 4.96 4.82
CA PRO A 126 1.78 5.89 5.14
C PRO A 126 1.80 7.10 4.17
N PRO A 127 2.17 8.29 4.68
CA PRO A 127 2.54 8.60 6.06
C PRO A 127 1.34 9.00 6.94
N VAL A 128 0.13 9.20 6.38
CA VAL A 128 -1.05 9.66 7.13
C VAL A 128 -1.46 8.68 8.24
N THR A 129 -1.11 7.42 8.09
CA THR A 129 -1.36 6.35 9.08
C THR A 129 -0.78 6.64 10.48
N ASP A 130 0.23 7.51 10.58
CA ASP A 130 0.91 7.87 11.82
C ASP A 130 0.64 9.32 12.27
N VAL A 131 -0.30 10.02 11.62
CA VAL A 131 -0.70 11.38 12.03
C VAL A 131 -1.67 11.30 13.22
N GLY A 132 -1.14 11.56 14.42
CA GLY A 132 -1.88 11.39 15.69
C GLY A 132 -3.17 12.21 15.78
N THR A 133 -3.19 13.44 15.23
CA THR A 133 -4.40 14.28 15.18
C THR A 133 -5.49 13.69 14.31
N ALA A 134 -5.15 13.08 13.16
CA ALA A 134 -6.09 12.39 12.29
C ALA A 134 -6.67 11.15 13.00
N LEU A 135 -5.82 10.35 13.66
CA LEU A 135 -6.28 9.19 14.44
C LEU A 135 -7.20 9.60 15.59
N ALA A 136 -6.85 10.66 16.32
CA ALA A 136 -7.69 11.17 17.42
C ALA A 136 -9.09 11.58 16.94
N GLU A 137 -9.19 12.22 15.78
CA GLU A 137 -10.47 12.59 15.17
C GLU A 137 -11.30 11.36 14.80
N LEU A 138 -10.69 10.33 14.21
CA LEU A 138 -11.38 9.09 13.88
C LEU A 138 -11.88 8.37 15.13
N PHE A 139 -11.10 8.32 16.19
CA PHE A 139 -11.51 7.74 17.48
C PHE A 139 -12.65 8.53 18.13
N ARG A 140 -12.56 9.87 18.10
CA ARG A 140 -13.63 10.75 18.61
C ARG A 140 -14.96 10.48 17.90
N ARG A 141 -14.92 10.23 16.59
CA ARG A 141 -16.09 9.90 15.75
C ARG A 141 -16.51 8.44 15.83
N LYS A 142 -15.72 7.59 16.50
CA LYS A 142 -15.93 6.13 16.57
C LYS A 142 -15.97 5.46 15.20
N ILE A 143 -15.17 5.95 14.26
CA ILE A 143 -15.03 5.37 12.92
C ILE A 143 -14.05 4.20 13.00
N PRO A 144 -14.41 3.00 12.51
CA PRO A 144 -13.48 1.89 12.39
C PRO A 144 -12.29 2.24 11.50
N VAL A 145 -11.08 1.91 11.96
CA VAL A 145 -9.84 2.25 11.27
C VAL A 145 -8.95 1.02 11.15
N VAL A 146 -8.41 0.79 9.95
CA VAL A 146 -7.30 -0.13 9.71
C VAL A 146 -6.11 0.66 9.17
N ARG A 147 -4.94 0.43 9.76
CA ARG A 147 -3.71 1.11 9.34
C ARG A 147 -2.81 0.19 8.54
N VAL A 148 -2.27 0.73 7.45
CA VAL A 148 -1.23 0.06 6.66
C VAL A 148 0.12 0.54 7.12
N GLN A 149 1.04 -0.38 7.45
CA GLN A 149 2.43 -0.10 7.84
C GLN A 149 2.57 0.96 8.96
N PRO A 150 1.78 0.92 10.06
CA PRO A 150 1.93 1.90 11.13
C PRO A 150 3.27 1.78 11.83
N GLY A 151 3.84 2.93 12.20
CA GLY A 151 5.08 3.02 12.96
C GLY A 151 4.88 3.38 14.43
N THR A 152 3.72 3.98 14.78
CA THR A 152 3.40 4.44 16.13
C THR A 152 2.14 3.76 16.64
N ASP A 153 1.92 3.75 17.96
CA ASP A 153 0.69 3.22 18.60
C ASP A 153 0.21 1.90 18.00
N LEU A 154 1.10 0.94 17.91
CA LEU A 154 0.91 -0.29 17.14
C LEU A 154 -0.28 -1.16 17.60
N THR A 155 -0.82 -0.88 18.78
CA THR A 155 -1.95 -1.61 19.38
C THR A 155 -3.26 -0.83 19.35
N ALA A 156 -3.27 0.40 18.83
CA ALA A 156 -4.44 1.27 18.85
C ALA A 156 -5.53 0.85 17.85
N THR A 157 -5.15 0.20 16.73
CA THR A 157 -6.06 -0.25 15.68
C THR A 157 -5.61 -1.56 15.09
N SER A 158 -6.49 -2.22 14.33
CA SER A 158 -6.06 -3.27 13.41
C SER A 158 -5.06 -2.73 12.38
N ALA A 159 -4.14 -3.58 11.96
CA ALA A 159 -3.08 -3.17 11.03
C ALA A 159 -2.60 -4.31 10.13
N VAL A 160 -2.13 -3.93 8.94
CA VAL A 160 -1.42 -4.80 8.00
C VAL A 160 -0.03 -4.25 7.73
N TYR A 161 0.98 -5.12 7.67
CA TYR A 161 2.36 -4.66 7.51
C TYR A 161 3.27 -5.78 6.97
N ILE A 162 4.46 -5.38 6.51
CA ILE A 162 5.61 -6.26 6.30
C ILE A 162 6.69 -5.95 7.33
N ASP A 163 7.67 -6.83 7.49
CA ASP A 163 8.88 -6.54 8.24
C ASP A 163 9.87 -5.76 7.36
N ASN A 164 9.82 -4.42 7.44
CA ASN A 164 10.70 -3.55 6.67
C ASN A 164 12.18 -3.67 7.09
N VAL A 165 12.44 -4.00 8.37
CA VAL A 165 13.80 -4.19 8.87
C VAL A 165 14.39 -5.44 8.21
N GLN A 166 13.70 -6.57 8.31
CA GLN A 166 14.16 -7.83 7.72
C GLN A 166 14.26 -7.72 6.18
N ALA A 167 13.30 -7.06 5.53
CA ALA A 167 13.32 -6.88 4.07
C ALA A 167 14.55 -6.09 3.59
N ALA A 168 14.90 -5.02 4.28
CA ALA A 168 16.10 -4.24 3.94
C ALA A 168 17.40 -4.97 4.31
N ASP A 169 17.36 -5.74 5.40
CA ASP A 169 18.47 -6.61 5.79
C ASP A 169 18.74 -7.67 4.71
N ASP A 170 17.70 -8.35 4.21
CA ASP A 170 17.80 -9.36 3.17
C ASP A 170 18.39 -8.80 1.87
N MET A 171 17.94 -7.63 1.42
CA MET A 171 18.49 -6.96 0.24
C MET A 171 19.97 -6.60 0.44
N THR A 172 20.30 -6.03 1.59
CA THR A 172 21.68 -5.62 1.87
C THR A 172 22.61 -6.83 1.99
N ALA A 173 22.15 -7.90 2.66
CA ALA A 173 22.88 -9.16 2.76
C ALA A 173 23.10 -9.80 1.37
N TYR A 174 22.12 -9.72 0.49
CA TYR A 174 22.26 -10.17 -0.89
C TYR A 174 23.36 -9.38 -1.64
N LEU A 175 23.36 -8.05 -1.57
CA LEU A 175 24.42 -7.25 -2.19
C LEU A 175 25.81 -7.57 -1.62
N ILE A 176 25.90 -7.78 -0.29
CA ILE A 176 27.13 -8.21 0.38
C ILE A 176 27.58 -9.60 -0.12
N SER A 177 26.64 -10.52 -0.36
CA SER A 177 26.92 -11.87 -0.86
C SER A 177 27.51 -11.86 -2.28
N LEU A 178 27.18 -10.85 -3.09
CA LEU A 178 27.78 -10.61 -4.39
C LEU A 178 29.21 -10.07 -4.29
N GLY A 179 29.68 -9.65 -3.11
CA GLY A 179 31.00 -9.11 -2.87
C GLY A 179 31.05 -7.59 -2.69
N HIS A 180 29.92 -6.89 -2.71
CA HIS A 180 29.89 -5.45 -2.46
C HIS A 180 30.25 -5.15 -1.00
N ARG A 181 31.12 -4.16 -0.80
CA ARG A 181 31.57 -3.69 0.52
C ARG A 181 31.28 -2.21 0.75
N ARG A 182 31.21 -1.42 -0.33
CA ARG A 182 30.73 -0.04 -0.31
C ARG A 182 29.38 0.01 -1.00
N ILE A 183 28.33 0.12 -0.21
CA ILE A 183 26.95 0.09 -0.67
C ILE A 183 26.31 1.43 -0.31
N GLY A 184 25.93 2.22 -1.30
CA GLY A 184 25.12 3.43 -1.10
C GLY A 184 23.70 3.06 -0.67
N PHE A 185 23.09 3.85 0.21
CA PHE A 185 21.72 3.66 0.63
C PHE A 185 20.94 4.97 0.46
N VAL A 186 19.86 4.94 -0.32
CA VAL A 186 18.94 6.07 -0.47
C VAL A 186 17.74 5.83 0.43
N THR A 187 17.61 6.63 1.50
CA THR A 187 16.48 6.51 2.43
C THR A 187 15.19 6.98 1.76
N GLY A 188 14.04 6.66 2.35
CA GLY A 188 12.79 7.32 2.00
C GLY A 188 12.61 8.65 2.77
N HIS A 189 11.47 9.31 2.54
CA HIS A 189 11.10 10.53 3.25
C HIS A 189 10.98 10.30 4.77
N GLY A 190 11.42 11.27 5.57
CA GLY A 190 11.48 11.15 7.04
C GLY A 190 10.13 10.96 7.74
N ASN A 191 9.04 11.39 7.13
CA ASN A 191 7.68 11.22 7.67
C ASN A 191 7.15 9.76 7.54
N TYR A 192 7.87 8.89 6.81
CA TYR A 192 7.53 7.48 6.70
C TYR A 192 8.34 6.66 7.69
N PHE A 193 7.70 6.01 8.61
CA PHE A 193 8.38 5.16 9.60
C PHE A 193 9.20 4.04 8.95
N ALA A 194 8.72 3.54 7.82
CA ALA A 194 9.43 2.54 7.01
C ALA A 194 10.84 3.00 6.58
N SER A 195 11.08 4.30 6.38
CA SER A 195 12.40 4.84 6.02
C SER A 195 13.46 4.51 7.09
N GLY A 196 13.13 4.75 8.35
CA GLY A 196 14.00 4.41 9.50
C GLY A 196 14.16 2.89 9.68
N GLN A 197 13.09 2.12 9.46
CA GLN A 197 13.15 0.67 9.55
C GLN A 197 14.06 0.08 8.47
N ARG A 198 13.96 0.53 7.21
CA ARG A 198 14.81 0.08 6.11
C ARG A 198 16.28 0.45 6.34
N LEU A 199 16.55 1.67 6.85
CA LEU A 199 17.91 2.07 7.26
C LEU A 199 18.45 1.17 8.39
N THR A 200 17.60 0.79 9.34
CA THR A 200 17.97 -0.14 10.41
C THR A 200 18.39 -1.50 9.87
N GLY A 201 17.61 -2.09 8.95
CA GLY A 201 17.94 -3.36 8.30
C GLY A 201 19.24 -3.29 7.50
N TYR A 202 19.44 -2.21 6.74
CA TYR A 202 20.69 -1.95 6.04
C TYR A 202 21.88 -1.96 7.01
N ARG A 203 21.82 -1.24 8.14
CA ARG A 203 22.86 -1.20 9.14
C ARG A 203 23.13 -2.56 9.79
N GLN A 204 22.07 -3.31 10.09
CA GLN A 204 22.21 -4.64 10.70
C GLN A 204 22.95 -5.62 9.78
N ALA A 205 22.64 -5.63 8.48
CA ALA A 205 23.33 -6.48 7.52
C ALA A 205 24.82 -6.11 7.39
N LEU A 206 25.15 -4.81 7.32
CA LEU A 206 26.56 -4.35 7.31
C LEU A 206 27.30 -4.81 8.56
N GLN A 207 26.72 -4.59 9.74
CA GLN A 207 27.31 -4.96 11.03
C GLN A 207 27.57 -6.45 11.11
N ARG A 208 26.61 -7.27 10.72
CA ARG A 208 26.74 -8.74 10.71
C ARG A 208 27.85 -9.22 9.77
N ALA A 209 28.09 -8.49 8.69
CA ALA A 209 29.17 -8.79 7.74
C ALA A 209 30.53 -8.18 8.12
N GLY A 210 30.65 -7.50 9.27
CA GLY A 210 31.86 -6.82 9.69
C GLY A 210 32.23 -5.60 8.82
N ILE A 211 31.25 -4.98 8.15
CA ILE A 211 31.42 -3.77 7.34
C ILE A 211 31.03 -2.56 8.19
N GLY A 212 31.94 -1.60 8.33
CA GLY A 212 31.67 -0.36 9.05
C GLY A 212 30.58 0.48 8.38
N PHE A 213 29.67 1.02 9.18
CA PHE A 213 28.67 1.98 8.68
C PHE A 213 29.38 3.31 8.33
N ASP A 214 29.15 3.78 7.10
CA ASP A 214 29.66 5.07 6.59
C ASP A 214 28.47 5.99 6.29
N ALA A 215 28.31 7.05 7.06
CA ALA A 215 27.22 8.00 6.88
C ALA A 215 27.27 8.74 5.53
N ALA A 216 28.45 8.88 4.93
CA ALA A 216 28.62 9.49 3.60
C ALA A 216 27.98 8.64 2.48
N LEU A 217 27.69 7.36 2.73
CA LEU A 217 27.00 6.49 1.80
C LEU A 217 25.47 6.50 1.97
N VAL A 218 24.93 7.28 2.91
CA VAL A 218 23.50 7.39 3.13
C VAL A 218 22.99 8.72 2.63
N PHE A 219 22.10 8.70 1.65
CA PHE A 219 21.51 9.89 1.06
C PHE A 219 20.00 9.97 1.34
N PRO A 220 19.47 11.16 1.72
CA PRO A 220 18.03 11.32 1.96
C PRO A 220 17.25 11.32 0.64
N GLY A 221 16.22 10.47 0.55
CA GLY A 221 15.29 10.40 -0.56
C GLY A 221 13.88 10.84 -0.17
N GLN A 222 13.00 10.94 -1.18
CA GLN A 222 11.61 11.40 -1.05
C GLN A 222 10.59 10.38 -1.60
N PHE A 223 11.01 9.15 -1.87
CA PHE A 223 10.22 8.12 -2.58
C PHE A 223 9.83 8.52 -4.01
N ASP A 224 10.56 9.43 -4.63
CA ASP A 224 10.36 9.87 -6.00
C ASP A 224 11.62 9.68 -6.87
N PHE A 225 11.41 9.72 -8.18
CA PHE A 225 12.47 9.56 -9.18
C PHE A 225 13.58 10.62 -9.04
N GLN A 226 13.20 11.87 -8.76
CA GLN A 226 14.13 13.00 -8.73
C GLN A 226 15.13 12.87 -7.60
N SER A 227 14.68 12.50 -6.41
CA SER A 227 15.57 12.28 -5.25
C SER A 227 16.49 11.08 -5.45
N GLY A 228 16.03 10.03 -6.13
CA GLY A 228 16.87 8.91 -6.52
C GLY A 228 17.99 9.31 -7.48
N SER A 229 17.66 10.14 -8.48
CA SER A 229 18.64 10.70 -9.42
C SER A 229 19.69 11.58 -8.71
N ALA A 230 19.25 12.50 -7.85
CA ALA A 230 20.14 13.36 -7.09
C ALA A 230 21.06 12.57 -6.15
N ALA A 231 20.51 11.51 -5.51
CA ALA A 231 21.28 10.61 -4.67
C ALA A 231 22.41 9.91 -5.44
N ALA A 232 22.12 9.43 -6.65
CA ALA A 232 23.12 8.76 -7.48
C ALA A 232 24.24 9.73 -7.90
N GLU A 233 23.90 10.96 -8.31
CA GLU A 233 24.88 11.97 -8.67
C GLU A 233 25.82 12.29 -7.49
N ALA A 234 25.25 12.47 -6.29
CA ALA A 234 26.05 12.75 -5.10
C ALA A 234 26.93 11.55 -4.67
N LEU A 235 26.38 10.33 -4.67
CA LEU A 235 27.10 9.14 -4.25
C LEU A 235 28.20 8.76 -5.23
N LEU A 236 28.00 8.95 -6.54
CA LEU A 236 28.98 8.65 -7.58
C LEU A 236 30.08 9.73 -7.70
N ALA A 237 29.83 10.93 -7.16
CA ALA A 237 30.83 12.00 -7.09
C ALA A 237 31.79 11.89 -5.90
N LEU A 238 31.62 10.91 -5.00
CA LEU A 238 32.54 10.68 -3.87
C LEU A 238 33.91 10.25 -4.39
N ASP A 239 34.99 10.59 -3.68
CA ASP A 239 36.37 10.13 -4.01
C ASP A 239 36.46 8.61 -4.10
N HIS A 240 35.67 7.91 -3.27
CA HIS A 240 35.51 6.46 -3.31
C HIS A 240 34.04 6.12 -3.45
N PRO A 241 33.48 6.08 -4.67
CA PRO A 241 32.06 5.82 -4.89
C PRO A 241 31.65 4.41 -4.47
N PRO A 242 30.37 4.19 -4.14
CA PRO A 242 29.86 2.85 -3.88
C PRO A 242 29.83 2.01 -5.16
N THR A 243 29.97 0.70 -5.02
CA THR A 243 29.82 -0.27 -6.12
C THR A 243 28.40 -0.80 -6.26
N ALA A 244 27.54 -0.51 -5.30
CA ALA A 244 26.11 -0.79 -5.35
C ALA A 244 25.34 0.36 -4.66
N ILE A 245 24.13 0.65 -5.14
CA ILE A 245 23.20 1.56 -4.49
C ILE A 245 21.89 0.81 -4.26
N PHE A 246 21.46 0.78 -3.00
CA PHE A 246 20.15 0.30 -2.58
C PHE A 246 19.23 1.50 -2.33
N ALA A 247 18.23 1.68 -3.16
CA ALA A 247 17.22 2.71 -3.02
C ALA A 247 15.96 2.14 -2.32
N SER A 248 15.40 2.89 -1.38
CA SER A 248 14.26 2.47 -0.58
C SER A 248 12.91 2.45 -1.33
N SER A 249 12.91 2.67 -2.65
CA SER A 249 11.77 2.39 -3.54
C SER A 249 12.23 2.17 -4.98
N ASP A 250 11.39 1.56 -5.80
CA ASP A 250 11.67 1.35 -7.22
C ASP A 250 11.67 2.69 -7.99
N ASP A 251 10.83 3.66 -7.59
CA ASP A 251 10.83 5.00 -8.18
C ASP A 251 12.20 5.68 -8.00
N MET A 252 12.79 5.62 -6.80
CA MET A 252 14.14 6.14 -6.56
C MET A 252 15.20 5.30 -7.30
N ALA A 253 15.06 3.97 -7.32
CA ALA A 253 15.99 3.11 -8.05
C ALA A 253 15.99 3.41 -9.55
N ALA A 254 14.84 3.71 -10.15
CA ALA A 254 14.75 4.17 -11.53
C ALA A 254 15.46 5.51 -11.73
N GLY A 255 15.38 6.42 -10.76
CA GLY A 255 16.14 7.66 -10.75
C GLY A 255 17.66 7.42 -10.71
N VAL A 256 18.10 6.45 -9.89
CA VAL A 256 19.50 6.01 -9.84
C VAL A 256 19.97 5.46 -11.19
N LEU A 257 19.18 4.58 -11.84
CA LEU A 257 19.48 4.03 -13.17
C LEU A 257 19.63 5.15 -14.21
N ALA A 258 18.72 6.11 -14.22
CA ALA A 258 18.75 7.23 -15.16
C ALA A 258 19.98 8.13 -14.96
N ALA A 259 20.34 8.43 -13.71
CA ALA A 259 21.55 9.19 -13.39
C ALA A 259 22.82 8.42 -13.78
N ALA A 260 22.91 7.13 -13.45
CA ALA A 260 24.04 6.27 -13.85
C ALA A 260 24.22 6.30 -15.38
N HIS A 261 23.14 6.15 -16.14
CA HIS A 261 23.17 6.22 -17.61
C HIS A 261 23.70 7.58 -18.12
N ARG A 262 23.21 8.71 -17.56
CA ARG A 262 23.67 10.06 -17.94
C ARG A 262 25.17 10.28 -17.63
N LEU A 263 25.66 9.66 -16.55
CA LEU A 263 27.06 9.73 -16.13
C LEU A 263 27.95 8.71 -16.85
N GLY A 264 27.41 7.89 -17.75
CA GLY A 264 28.16 6.87 -18.47
C GLY A 264 28.57 5.67 -17.59
N VAL A 265 27.91 5.48 -16.43
CA VAL A 265 28.18 4.34 -15.51
C VAL A 265 27.31 3.17 -15.90
N ALA A 266 27.93 2.07 -16.30
CA ALA A 266 27.21 0.88 -16.75
C ALA A 266 26.59 0.11 -15.57
N VAL A 267 25.30 -0.19 -15.67
CA VAL A 267 24.56 -1.03 -14.72
C VAL A 267 24.22 -2.36 -15.42
N PRO A 268 24.54 -3.53 -14.83
CA PRO A 268 25.11 -3.73 -13.48
C PRO A 268 26.65 -3.71 -13.43
N ASP A 269 27.35 -3.59 -14.54
CA ASP A 269 28.79 -3.86 -14.70
C ASP A 269 29.71 -3.01 -13.80
N GLN A 270 29.39 -1.74 -13.61
CA GLN A 270 30.16 -0.79 -12.80
C GLN A 270 29.43 -0.40 -11.53
N LEU A 271 28.09 -0.47 -11.55
CA LEU A 271 27.23 -0.14 -10.44
C LEU A 271 26.08 -1.12 -10.38
N SER A 272 25.91 -1.82 -9.26
CA SER A 272 24.69 -2.55 -8.97
C SER A 272 23.63 -1.59 -8.43
N VAL A 273 22.37 -1.75 -8.88
CA VAL A 273 21.25 -0.95 -8.41
C VAL A 273 20.14 -1.87 -7.90
N ALA A 274 19.70 -1.65 -6.67
CA ALA A 274 18.62 -2.39 -6.06
C ALA A 274 17.49 -1.43 -5.62
N GLY A 275 16.24 -1.88 -5.75
CA GLY A 275 15.04 -1.16 -5.36
C GLY A 275 14.28 -1.80 -4.21
N PHE A 276 13.05 -1.33 -3.99
CA PHE A 276 12.10 -1.83 -3.03
C PHE A 276 10.68 -1.57 -3.57
N ASP A 277 9.74 -2.48 -3.37
CA ASP A 277 8.31 -2.50 -3.67
C ASP A 277 7.93 -3.55 -4.71
N ASP A 278 8.78 -3.84 -5.72
CA ASP A 278 8.51 -4.70 -6.88
C ASP A 278 7.26 -4.24 -7.64
N THR A 279 7.19 -2.95 -7.90
CA THR A 279 6.15 -2.37 -8.74
C THR A 279 6.35 -2.69 -10.22
N ASP A 280 5.36 -2.43 -11.07
CA ASP A 280 5.49 -2.63 -12.52
C ASP A 280 6.69 -1.87 -13.11
N LEU A 281 7.08 -0.74 -12.47
CA LEU A 281 8.25 0.03 -12.84
C LEU A 281 9.54 -0.81 -12.80
N ALA A 282 9.69 -1.70 -11.81
CA ALA A 282 10.87 -2.54 -11.67
C ALA A 282 11.12 -3.48 -12.87
N GLN A 283 10.08 -3.79 -13.63
CA GLN A 283 10.15 -4.68 -14.79
C GLN A 283 10.32 -3.93 -16.11
N VAL A 284 9.87 -2.67 -16.20
CA VAL A 284 9.90 -1.91 -17.45
C VAL A 284 11.15 -1.05 -17.62
N VAL A 285 11.88 -0.76 -16.56
CA VAL A 285 13.18 -0.09 -16.64
C VAL A 285 14.27 -1.03 -17.15
N TRP A 286 15.36 -0.47 -17.67
CA TRP A 286 16.47 -1.26 -18.17
C TRP A 286 17.80 -0.90 -17.49
N PRO A 287 18.54 -1.87 -16.96
CA PRO A 287 18.13 -3.27 -16.75
C PRO A 287 16.98 -3.40 -15.76
N ALA A 288 16.18 -4.49 -15.86
CA ALA A 288 15.09 -4.75 -14.91
C ALA A 288 15.63 -4.85 -13.47
N LEU A 289 14.94 -4.19 -12.52
CA LEU A 289 15.44 -4.01 -11.15
C LEU A 289 15.38 -5.28 -10.30
N THR A 290 16.49 -5.59 -9.65
CA THR A 290 16.53 -6.38 -8.43
C THR A 290 15.89 -5.57 -7.33
N THR A 291 14.89 -6.13 -6.65
CA THR A 291 14.07 -5.38 -5.69
C THR A 291 13.51 -6.29 -4.59
N ILE A 292 12.99 -5.69 -3.54
CA ILE A 292 12.15 -6.39 -2.56
C ILE A 292 10.70 -6.33 -3.03
N HIS A 293 10.09 -7.49 -3.26
CA HIS A 293 8.66 -7.58 -3.45
C HIS A 293 7.93 -7.30 -2.13
N GLN A 294 7.27 -6.15 -2.06
CA GLN A 294 6.29 -5.82 -1.06
C GLN A 294 4.90 -6.16 -1.62
N PRO A 295 4.11 -7.05 -0.98
CA PRO A 295 2.82 -7.47 -1.52
C PRO A 295 1.76 -6.38 -1.33
N ILE A 296 1.92 -5.23 -2.01
CA ILE A 296 1.11 -4.00 -1.80
C ILE A 296 -0.37 -4.27 -2.05
N ARG A 297 -0.68 -5.04 -3.11
CA ARG A 297 -2.07 -5.40 -3.43
C ARG A 297 -2.69 -6.27 -2.34
N ASP A 298 -1.94 -7.26 -1.83
CA ASP A 298 -2.42 -8.14 -0.77
C ASP A 298 -2.53 -7.39 0.56
N LEU A 299 -1.65 -6.41 0.83
CA LEU A 299 -1.79 -5.49 1.97
C LEU A 299 -3.10 -4.70 1.87
N GLY A 300 -3.42 -4.16 0.70
CA GLY A 300 -4.68 -3.47 0.46
C GLY A 300 -5.90 -4.37 0.65
N TYR A 301 -5.84 -5.59 0.11
CA TYR A 301 -6.90 -6.59 0.30
C TYR A 301 -7.08 -6.94 1.77
N ALA A 302 -5.99 -7.27 2.48
CA ALA A 302 -6.02 -7.64 3.89
C ALA A 302 -6.48 -6.49 4.79
N ALA A 303 -6.14 -5.23 4.45
CA ALA A 303 -6.62 -4.06 5.19
C ALA A 303 -8.14 -3.91 5.05
N ALA A 304 -8.67 -4.06 3.83
CA ALA A 304 -10.11 -4.03 3.61
C ALA A 304 -10.82 -5.21 4.27
N ASP A 305 -10.20 -6.39 4.24
CA ASP A 305 -10.73 -7.59 4.88
C ASP A 305 -10.87 -7.39 6.39
N LEU A 306 -9.82 -6.93 7.07
CA LEU A 306 -9.87 -6.57 8.50
C LEU A 306 -10.91 -5.50 8.80
N LEU A 307 -11.07 -4.49 7.92
CA LEU A 307 -12.03 -3.42 8.13
C LEU A 307 -13.48 -3.89 7.97
N LEU A 308 -13.74 -4.78 7.01
CA LEU A 308 -15.09 -5.23 6.67
C LEU A 308 -15.59 -6.39 7.55
N GLU A 309 -14.70 -7.20 8.09
CA GLU A 309 -15.04 -8.28 9.03
C GLU A 309 -15.50 -7.79 10.41
N PHE A 310 -15.34 -6.50 10.70
CA PHE A 310 -15.83 -5.81 11.89
C PHE A 310 -15.89 -6.69 13.16
N GLY A 311 -14.73 -7.02 13.71
CA GLY A 311 -14.64 -7.58 15.05
C GLY A 311 -14.29 -6.47 16.06
N GLU A 312 -14.75 -6.58 17.29
CA GLU A 312 -14.29 -5.75 18.42
C GLU A 312 -12.80 -5.99 18.72
N ARG A 313 -12.19 -6.98 18.07
CA ARG A 313 -10.82 -7.41 18.32
C ARG A 313 -9.85 -6.73 17.36
N ILE A 314 -8.86 -6.03 17.92
CA ILE A 314 -7.72 -5.52 17.17
C ILE A 314 -6.87 -6.69 16.67
N GLU A 315 -6.67 -6.76 15.35
CA GLU A 315 -5.86 -7.77 14.69
C GLU A 315 -4.70 -7.13 13.92
N ARG A 316 -3.54 -7.82 13.94
CA ARG A 316 -2.36 -7.39 13.20
C ARG A 316 -1.93 -8.50 12.27
N ARG A 317 -1.91 -8.24 10.96
CA ARG A 317 -1.48 -9.19 9.92
C ARG A 317 -0.15 -8.78 9.32
N GLN A 318 0.86 -9.60 9.53
CA GLN A 318 2.12 -9.46 8.82
C GLN A 318 2.06 -10.28 7.53
N LEU A 319 2.39 -9.64 6.39
CA LEU A 319 2.53 -10.31 5.11
C LEU A 319 4.00 -10.54 4.79
N PRO A 320 4.36 -11.63 4.10
CA PRO A 320 5.75 -11.91 3.75
C PRO A 320 6.21 -11.02 2.60
N HIS A 321 7.46 -10.54 2.68
CA HIS A 321 8.18 -9.96 1.55
C HIS A 321 9.01 -11.04 0.82
N LYS A 322 9.56 -10.71 -0.35
CA LYS A 322 10.47 -11.57 -1.11
C LYS A 322 11.55 -10.75 -1.78
N LEU A 323 12.79 -11.24 -1.76
CA LEU A 323 13.84 -10.73 -2.63
C LEU A 323 13.60 -11.24 -4.06
N VAL A 324 13.55 -10.32 -5.03
CA VAL A 324 13.40 -10.62 -6.45
C VAL A 324 14.65 -10.16 -7.20
N VAL A 325 15.46 -11.12 -7.59
CA VAL A 325 16.72 -10.87 -8.32
C VAL A 325 16.43 -10.74 -9.80
N ARG A 326 16.95 -9.65 -10.42
CA ARG A 326 16.85 -9.36 -11.85
C ARG A 326 18.21 -8.90 -12.41
N GLY A 327 18.21 -8.14 -13.49
CA GLY A 327 19.40 -7.78 -14.26
C GLY A 327 20.20 -6.56 -13.75
N SER A 328 19.74 -5.87 -12.71
CA SER A 328 20.38 -4.61 -12.26
C SER A 328 21.49 -4.80 -11.22
N THR A 329 21.79 -6.03 -10.83
CA THR A 329 22.83 -6.35 -9.84
C THR A 329 23.76 -7.46 -10.34
N ALA A 330 25.07 -7.32 -10.09
CA ALA A 330 26.10 -8.28 -10.41
C ALA A 330 27.27 -8.16 -9.40
N PRO A 331 28.17 -9.13 -9.29
CA PRO A 331 29.39 -8.96 -8.50
C PRO A 331 30.18 -7.70 -8.92
N PRO A 332 30.77 -6.97 -7.96
CA PRO A 332 31.60 -5.81 -8.30
C PRO A 332 32.80 -6.23 -9.14
N ARG A 333 33.15 -5.45 -10.18
CA ARG A 333 34.36 -5.72 -10.93
C ARG A 333 35.58 -5.58 -10.02
N PRO A 334 36.56 -6.47 -10.12
CA PRO A 334 37.84 -6.23 -9.46
C PRO A 334 38.40 -4.88 -9.91
N LEU A 335 38.86 -4.07 -8.96
CA LEU A 335 39.66 -2.90 -9.30
C LEU A 335 40.86 -3.43 -10.12
N SER A 336 40.97 -3.04 -11.40
CA SER A 336 42.15 -3.34 -12.18
C SER A 336 43.34 -2.78 -11.41
N PRO A 337 44.40 -3.58 -11.15
CA PRO A 337 45.59 -3.04 -10.53
C PRO A 337 46.12 -1.93 -11.44
N VAL A 338 46.33 -0.75 -10.89
CA VAL A 338 46.99 0.40 -11.50
C VAL A 338 48.47 0.06 -11.74
#